data_fecaeeb39c61cfb27e9e14b49694fda8
#
_entry.id   fecaeeb39c61cfb27e9e14b49694fda8
#
_cell.length_a   1.000
_cell.length_b   1.000
_cell.length_c   1.000
_cell.angle_alpha   90.00
_cell.angle_beta   90.00
_cell.angle_gamma   90.00
#
_symmetry.space_group_name_H-M   'P 1'
#
loop_
_entity.id
_entity.type
_entity.pdbx_description
1 polymer ?
#
loop_
_entity_poly.entity_id
_entity_poly.type
_entity_poly.pdbx_seq_one_letter_code
_entity_poly.pdbx_strand_id
1 'polypeptide(L)'
;HGVHLDDTDIAMIAQHGATVTHCPASNYKLASGTARIVELHQQGVNVALGTDGPASGNDLDLWLAMRLAGYVQKTAASDPTVLPALDVLRMATINGAKALHIDHLVGSLEVGKYADIVVLDAFSPSLTPVFDPHVAIVAAAGRGDVCHVVVHGQVVVRDRMALTIDAHAVVERANKLTPAILASVARN
;
A
#
# COMPACT_ATOMS: atom_id res chain seq x y z
N HIS A 1 -4.65 -11.64 5.28
CA HIS A 1 -3.22 -11.34 5.12
C HIS A 1 -2.41 -12.51 4.55
N GLY A 2 -2.96 -13.75 4.56
CA GLY A 2 -2.35 -14.92 3.92
C GLY A 2 -1.08 -15.45 4.57
N VAL A 3 -0.83 -15.18 5.86
CA VAL A 3 0.43 -15.52 6.54
C VAL A 3 0.60 -17.01 6.74
N HIS A 4 -0.48 -17.74 7.00
CA HIS A 4 -0.46 -19.15 7.37
C HIS A 4 -0.99 -20.09 6.28
N LEU A 5 -1.00 -19.64 5.02
CA LEU A 5 -1.44 -20.46 3.89
C LEU A 5 -0.41 -21.56 3.59
N ASP A 6 -0.86 -22.79 3.47
CA ASP A 6 -0.07 -23.91 2.96
C ASP A 6 -0.20 -24.07 1.43
N ASP A 7 0.46 -25.09 0.86
CA ASP A 7 0.43 -25.32 -0.59
C ASP A 7 -0.97 -25.66 -1.10
N THR A 8 -1.77 -26.34 -0.29
CA THR A 8 -3.15 -26.70 -0.62
C THR A 8 -4.03 -25.45 -0.65
N ASP A 9 -3.88 -24.59 0.35
CA ASP A 9 -4.60 -23.32 0.44
C ASP A 9 -4.27 -22.43 -0.76
N ILE A 10 -2.98 -22.29 -1.10
CA ILE A 10 -2.52 -21.49 -2.24
C ILE A 10 -3.11 -22.02 -3.55
N ALA A 11 -3.08 -23.36 -3.77
CA ALA A 11 -3.67 -23.96 -4.94
C ALA A 11 -5.19 -23.74 -5.03
N MET A 12 -5.90 -23.85 -3.91
CA MET A 12 -7.36 -23.58 -3.87
C MET A 12 -7.66 -22.12 -4.18
N ILE A 13 -6.92 -21.18 -3.62
CA ILE A 13 -7.06 -19.74 -3.88
C ILE A 13 -6.86 -19.45 -5.37
N ALA A 14 -5.80 -20.02 -5.96
CA ALA A 14 -5.52 -19.89 -7.39
C ALA A 14 -6.64 -20.46 -8.26
N GLN A 15 -7.11 -21.68 -7.94
CA GLN A 15 -8.20 -22.35 -8.67
C GLN A 15 -9.50 -21.55 -8.68
N HIS A 16 -9.82 -20.89 -7.56
CA HIS A 16 -11.06 -20.12 -7.42
C HIS A 16 -10.93 -18.65 -7.81
N GLY A 17 -9.75 -18.20 -8.25
CA GLY A 17 -9.51 -16.80 -8.64
C GLY A 17 -9.70 -15.81 -7.51
N ALA A 18 -9.49 -16.25 -6.26
CA ALA A 18 -9.60 -15.37 -5.11
C ALA A 18 -8.36 -14.47 -4.99
N THR A 19 -8.51 -13.33 -4.31
CA THR A 19 -7.42 -12.38 -4.07
C THR A 19 -6.91 -12.47 -2.64
N VAL A 20 -5.61 -12.38 -2.46
CA VAL A 20 -4.97 -12.20 -1.15
C VAL A 20 -4.55 -10.74 -0.98
N THR A 21 -5.01 -10.06 0.06
CA THR A 21 -4.52 -8.72 0.43
C THR A 21 -3.41 -8.87 1.46
N HIS A 22 -2.19 -8.52 1.06
CA HIS A 22 -1.00 -8.57 1.90
C HIS A 22 -0.83 -7.26 2.68
N CYS A 23 -0.72 -7.36 4.01
CA CYS A 23 -0.55 -6.21 4.90
C CYS A 23 0.78 -6.35 5.70
N PRO A 24 1.94 -6.17 5.06
CA PRO A 24 3.23 -6.50 5.65
C PRO A 24 3.55 -5.70 6.92
N ALA A 25 3.22 -4.41 6.96
CA ALA A 25 3.49 -3.57 8.12
C ALA A 25 2.79 -4.08 9.39
N SER A 26 1.53 -4.47 9.28
CA SER A 26 0.75 -5.10 10.35
C SER A 26 1.35 -6.44 10.75
N ASN A 27 1.64 -7.31 9.77
CA ASN A 27 2.17 -8.65 10.03
C ASN A 27 3.48 -8.62 10.82
N TYR A 28 4.41 -7.72 10.46
CA TYR A 28 5.70 -7.62 11.13
C TYR A 28 5.61 -6.91 12.48
N LYS A 29 4.82 -5.84 12.59
CA LYS A 29 4.61 -5.16 13.87
C LYS A 29 4.02 -6.11 14.91
N LEU A 30 3.09 -6.96 14.53
CA LEU A 30 2.38 -7.88 15.43
C LEU A 30 3.06 -9.26 15.51
N ALA A 31 4.21 -9.45 14.85
CA ALA A 31 4.93 -10.72 14.78
C ALA A 31 4.06 -11.89 14.29
N SER A 32 3.10 -11.63 13.38
CA SER A 32 2.19 -12.66 12.86
C SER A 32 2.90 -13.62 11.89
N GLY A 33 4.04 -13.23 11.32
CA GLY A 33 4.82 -14.01 10.37
C GLY A 33 4.93 -13.39 8.99
N THR A 34 5.51 -14.16 8.06
CA THR A 34 5.75 -13.74 6.66
C THR A 34 4.84 -14.52 5.72
N ALA A 35 3.99 -13.82 4.98
CA ALA A 35 3.15 -14.45 3.96
C ALA A 35 3.99 -14.89 2.75
N ARG A 36 3.59 -15.97 2.10
CA ARG A 36 4.26 -16.61 0.95
C ARG A 36 3.87 -15.93 -0.37
N ILE A 37 4.23 -14.66 -0.50
CA ILE A 37 3.76 -13.83 -1.63
C ILE A 37 4.37 -14.26 -2.95
N VAL A 38 5.63 -14.71 -2.96
CA VAL A 38 6.31 -15.19 -4.18
C VAL A 38 5.57 -16.41 -4.73
N GLU A 39 5.22 -17.38 -3.89
CA GLU A 39 4.51 -18.57 -4.29
C GLU A 39 3.08 -18.27 -4.77
N LEU A 40 2.37 -17.39 -4.06
CA LEU A 40 1.07 -16.92 -4.50
C LEU A 40 1.14 -16.30 -5.91
N HIS A 41 2.13 -15.43 -6.13
CA HIS A 41 2.36 -14.79 -7.42
C HIS A 41 2.70 -15.81 -8.52
N GLN A 42 3.56 -16.78 -8.23
CA GLN A 42 3.93 -17.87 -9.16
C GLN A 42 2.73 -18.75 -9.55
N GLN A 43 1.77 -18.93 -8.66
CA GLN A 43 0.52 -19.66 -8.91
C GLN A 43 -0.56 -18.79 -9.60
N GLY A 44 -0.23 -17.55 -9.97
CA GLY A 44 -1.16 -16.64 -10.64
C GLY A 44 -2.24 -16.04 -9.75
N VAL A 45 -2.11 -16.15 -8.43
CA VAL A 45 -3.02 -15.52 -7.48
C VAL A 45 -2.90 -14.00 -7.58
N ASN A 46 -4.03 -13.30 -7.66
CA ASN A 46 -4.03 -11.85 -7.55
C ASN A 46 -3.64 -11.46 -6.12
N VAL A 47 -2.52 -10.77 -5.96
CA VAL A 47 -2.09 -10.25 -4.66
C VAL A 47 -2.20 -8.73 -4.69
N ALA A 48 -2.94 -8.17 -3.73
CA ALA A 48 -3.07 -6.73 -3.50
C ALA A 48 -2.30 -6.34 -2.22
N LEU A 49 -1.97 -5.06 -2.06
CA LEU A 49 -1.41 -4.50 -0.84
C LEU A 49 -2.46 -3.76 -0.01
N GLY A 50 -2.33 -3.87 1.30
CA GLY A 50 -3.06 -3.09 2.26
C GLY A 50 -2.16 -2.59 3.39
N THR A 51 -2.58 -1.52 4.04
CA THR A 51 -1.90 -0.99 5.24
C THR A 51 -2.41 -1.62 6.52
N ASP A 52 -3.56 -2.30 6.46
CA ASP A 52 -4.38 -2.63 7.62
C ASP A 52 -4.83 -1.34 8.37
N GLY A 53 -5.51 -1.49 9.48
CA GLY A 53 -5.97 -0.34 10.26
C GLY A 53 -4.85 0.34 11.07
N PRO A 54 -5.06 1.61 11.49
CA PRO A 54 -4.06 2.35 12.29
C PRO A 54 -3.69 1.66 13.62
N ALA A 55 -4.59 0.87 14.20
CA ALA A 55 -4.31 0.12 15.42
C ALA A 55 -3.24 -0.96 15.20
N SER A 56 -3.23 -1.60 14.03
CA SER A 56 -2.31 -2.68 13.67
C SER A 56 -1.00 -2.14 13.09
N GLY A 57 -1.09 -1.24 12.11
CA GLY A 57 0.08 -0.71 11.38
C GLY A 57 0.65 0.59 11.93
N ASN A 58 -0.09 1.36 12.73
CA ASN A 58 0.15 2.73 13.18
C ASN A 58 0.15 3.78 12.06
N ASP A 59 0.23 3.37 10.82
CA ASP A 59 0.34 4.23 9.65
C ASP A 59 -0.55 3.70 8.52
N LEU A 60 -1.01 4.60 7.66
CA LEU A 60 -1.73 4.26 6.42
C LEU A 60 -0.82 4.50 5.20
N ASP A 61 0.48 4.22 5.36
CA ASP A 61 1.50 4.45 4.36
C ASP A 61 1.66 3.25 3.41
N LEU A 62 1.10 3.36 2.21
CA LEU A 62 1.20 2.32 1.20
C LEU A 62 2.62 2.23 0.60
N TRP A 63 3.45 3.28 0.66
CA TRP A 63 4.88 3.20 0.27
C TRP A 63 5.67 2.30 1.20
N LEU A 64 5.40 2.40 2.52
CA LEU A 64 5.98 1.48 3.49
C LEU A 64 5.55 0.04 3.19
N ALA A 65 4.27 -0.19 2.91
CA ALA A 65 3.76 -1.51 2.55
C ALA A 65 4.45 -2.07 1.28
N MET A 66 4.62 -1.26 0.24
CA MET A 66 5.34 -1.65 -0.98
C MET A 66 6.79 -2.05 -0.70
N ARG A 67 7.53 -1.26 0.08
CA ARG A 67 8.94 -1.56 0.42
C ARG A 67 9.05 -2.86 1.22
N LEU A 68 8.21 -3.02 2.23
CA LEU A 68 8.22 -4.24 3.05
C LEU A 68 7.85 -5.47 2.20
N ALA A 69 6.83 -5.37 1.35
CA ALA A 69 6.46 -6.44 0.45
C ALA A 69 7.63 -6.87 -0.45
N GLY A 70 8.31 -5.90 -1.10
CA GLY A 70 9.45 -6.19 -1.96
C GLY A 70 10.66 -6.75 -1.21
N TYR A 71 11.10 -6.08 -0.14
CA TYR A 71 12.36 -6.40 0.53
C TYR A 71 12.31 -7.69 1.32
N VAL A 72 11.23 -7.92 2.04
CA VAL A 72 11.11 -9.14 2.87
C VAL A 72 10.99 -10.38 2.01
N GLN A 73 10.26 -10.32 0.90
CA GLN A 73 10.14 -11.47 -0.01
C GLN A 73 11.48 -11.81 -0.69
N LYS A 74 12.27 -10.81 -1.07
CA LYS A 74 13.64 -11.02 -1.58
C LYS A 74 14.53 -11.71 -0.54
N THR A 75 14.44 -11.29 0.71
CA THR A 75 15.18 -11.91 1.82
C THR A 75 14.69 -13.34 2.08
N ALA A 76 13.39 -13.57 2.12
CA ALA A 76 12.81 -14.89 2.36
C ALA A 76 13.17 -15.90 1.26
N ALA A 77 13.18 -15.44 0.00
CA ALA A 77 13.57 -16.26 -1.17
C ALA A 77 15.09 -16.37 -1.34
N SER A 78 15.90 -15.59 -0.63
CA SER A 78 17.35 -15.42 -0.88
C SER A 78 17.65 -15.07 -2.36
N ASP A 79 16.74 -14.33 -3.01
CA ASP A 79 16.81 -13.95 -4.41
C ASP A 79 16.38 -12.48 -4.59
N PRO A 80 17.29 -11.59 -5.04
CA PRO A 80 16.98 -10.18 -5.24
C PRO A 80 16.08 -9.90 -6.45
N THR A 81 15.83 -10.90 -7.29
CA THR A 81 15.06 -10.74 -8.54
C THR A 81 13.56 -10.96 -8.36
N VAL A 82 13.12 -11.63 -7.29
CA VAL A 82 11.70 -11.88 -7.04
C VAL A 82 10.95 -10.58 -6.79
N LEU A 83 9.68 -10.52 -7.16
CA LEU A 83 8.82 -9.35 -7.04
C LEU A 83 9.50 -8.06 -7.51
N PRO A 84 9.75 -7.89 -8.83
CA PRO A 84 10.26 -6.64 -9.39
C PRO A 84 9.39 -5.45 -8.99
N ALA A 85 9.96 -4.24 -9.01
CA ALA A 85 9.27 -3.02 -8.57
C ALA A 85 7.92 -2.80 -9.28
N LEU A 86 7.82 -3.12 -10.57
CA LEU A 86 6.57 -3.00 -11.32
C LEU A 86 5.47 -3.91 -10.74
N ASP A 87 5.80 -5.14 -10.33
CA ASP A 87 4.81 -6.06 -9.76
C ASP A 87 4.35 -5.58 -8.38
N VAL A 88 5.26 -5.07 -7.56
CA VAL A 88 4.93 -4.44 -6.28
C VAL A 88 4.03 -3.21 -6.48
N LEU A 89 4.31 -2.38 -7.49
CA LEU A 89 3.47 -1.23 -7.84
C LEU A 89 2.07 -1.68 -8.29
N ARG A 90 1.97 -2.74 -9.08
CA ARG A 90 0.68 -3.33 -9.47
C ARG A 90 -0.12 -3.83 -8.27
N MET A 91 0.55 -4.43 -7.28
CA MET A 91 -0.10 -4.85 -6.04
C MET A 91 -0.71 -3.66 -5.28
N ALA A 92 -0.10 -2.48 -5.36
CA ALA A 92 -0.58 -1.25 -4.72
C ALA A 92 -1.63 -0.49 -5.56
N THR A 93 -1.90 -0.89 -6.78
CA THR A 93 -2.76 -0.18 -7.73
C THR A 93 -3.80 -1.11 -8.36
N ILE A 94 -3.54 -1.60 -9.58
CA ILE A 94 -4.50 -2.37 -10.37
C ILE A 94 -4.92 -3.69 -9.71
N ASN A 95 -4.04 -4.33 -8.94
CA ASN A 95 -4.40 -5.57 -8.26
C ASN A 95 -5.39 -5.32 -7.12
N GLY A 96 -5.29 -4.16 -6.42
CA GLY A 96 -6.28 -3.71 -5.46
C GLY A 96 -7.65 -3.46 -6.11
N ALA A 97 -7.66 -2.82 -7.28
CA ALA A 97 -8.87 -2.62 -8.06
C ALA A 97 -9.52 -3.95 -8.50
N LYS A 98 -8.71 -4.93 -8.93
CA LYS A 98 -9.19 -6.29 -9.25
C LYS A 98 -9.77 -7.00 -8.03
N ALA A 99 -9.13 -6.85 -6.86
CA ALA A 99 -9.64 -7.42 -5.61
C ALA A 99 -11.05 -6.94 -5.25
N LEU A 100 -11.37 -5.71 -5.64
CA LEU A 100 -12.68 -5.08 -5.43
C LEU A 100 -13.62 -5.19 -6.64
N HIS A 101 -13.19 -5.84 -7.73
CA HIS A 101 -13.92 -5.96 -9.00
C HIS A 101 -14.27 -4.61 -9.65
N ILE A 102 -13.43 -3.59 -9.47
CA ILE A 102 -13.57 -2.24 -10.03
C ILE A 102 -12.40 -1.85 -10.95
N ASP A 103 -11.61 -2.80 -11.40
CA ASP A 103 -10.45 -2.59 -12.27
C ASP A 103 -10.82 -2.04 -13.67
N HIS A 104 -12.08 -2.14 -14.06
CA HIS A 104 -12.63 -1.47 -15.23
C HIS A 104 -12.87 0.04 -15.01
N LEU A 105 -12.87 0.51 -13.76
CA LEU A 105 -13.09 1.92 -13.39
C LEU A 105 -11.83 2.63 -12.92
N VAL A 106 -10.93 1.95 -12.20
CA VAL A 106 -9.77 2.53 -11.53
C VAL A 106 -8.56 1.59 -11.55
N GLY A 107 -7.44 2.02 -10.96
CA GLY A 107 -6.24 1.19 -10.75
C GLY A 107 -5.19 1.31 -11.84
N SER A 108 -5.49 2.00 -12.95
CA SER A 108 -4.54 2.32 -14.03
C SER A 108 -4.95 3.62 -14.74
N LEU A 109 -3.99 4.25 -15.41
CA LEU A 109 -4.21 5.47 -16.20
C LEU A 109 -4.56 5.07 -17.64
N GLU A 110 -5.85 4.90 -17.90
CA GLU A 110 -6.39 4.49 -19.20
C GLU A 110 -7.58 5.37 -19.59
N VAL A 111 -7.76 5.61 -20.89
CA VAL A 111 -8.93 6.32 -21.40
C VAL A 111 -10.20 5.56 -21.05
N GLY A 112 -11.16 6.24 -20.44
CA GLY A 112 -12.44 5.66 -20.02
C GLY A 112 -12.49 5.27 -18.53
N LYS A 113 -11.35 5.24 -17.83
CA LYS A 113 -11.31 5.09 -16.37
C LYS A 113 -11.41 6.43 -15.65
N TYR A 114 -11.76 6.38 -14.38
CA TYR A 114 -11.74 7.57 -13.54
C TYR A 114 -10.32 8.11 -13.37
N ALA A 115 -10.20 9.41 -13.31
CA ALA A 115 -8.93 10.08 -13.09
C ALA A 115 -8.60 10.05 -11.58
N ASP A 116 -8.08 8.92 -11.11
CA ASP A 116 -7.46 8.74 -9.80
C ASP A 116 -5.95 8.79 -9.99
N ILE A 117 -5.34 9.93 -9.66
CA ILE A 117 -3.96 10.24 -10.02
C ILE A 117 -3.21 10.77 -8.81
N VAL A 118 -2.05 10.20 -8.53
CA VAL A 118 -1.07 10.72 -7.57
C VAL A 118 0.10 11.29 -8.37
N VAL A 119 0.44 12.55 -8.12
CA VAL A 119 1.57 13.25 -8.76
C VAL A 119 2.70 13.40 -7.75
N LEU A 120 3.88 12.92 -8.13
CA LEU A 120 5.10 13.02 -7.34
C LEU A 120 5.99 14.17 -7.85
N ASP A 121 6.72 14.79 -6.95
CA ASP A 121 7.69 15.83 -7.25
C ASP A 121 8.99 15.21 -7.77
N ALA A 122 9.19 15.24 -9.07
CA ALA A 122 10.39 14.67 -9.71
C ALA A 122 11.70 15.40 -9.35
N PHE A 123 11.61 16.61 -8.78
CA PHE A 123 12.78 17.37 -8.31
C PHE A 123 13.09 17.10 -6.83
N SER A 124 12.33 16.22 -6.18
CA SER A 124 12.64 15.79 -4.82
C SER A 124 14.04 15.13 -4.77
N PRO A 125 14.88 15.45 -3.78
CA PRO A 125 16.20 14.82 -3.63
C PRO A 125 16.13 13.29 -3.50
N SER A 126 15.05 12.76 -2.92
CA SER A 126 14.82 11.31 -2.80
C SER A 126 14.59 10.63 -4.14
N LEU A 127 14.12 11.36 -5.16
CA LEU A 127 13.79 10.83 -6.49
C LEU A 127 14.83 11.18 -7.55
N THR A 128 15.84 11.98 -7.24
CA THR A 128 16.79 12.46 -8.25
C THR A 128 18.18 11.81 -8.07
N PRO A 129 18.78 11.23 -9.14
CA PRO A 129 18.26 11.05 -10.50
C PRO A 129 17.32 9.84 -10.65
N VAL A 130 16.36 9.90 -11.56
CA VAL A 130 15.48 8.77 -11.89
C VAL A 130 16.09 7.95 -13.03
N PHE A 131 16.50 6.71 -12.76
CA PHE A 131 16.96 5.75 -13.78
C PHE A 131 15.84 4.80 -14.22
N ASP A 132 15.03 4.34 -13.28
CA ASP A 132 13.84 3.51 -13.49
C ASP A 132 12.70 4.09 -12.66
N PRO A 133 11.60 4.54 -13.29
CA PRO A 133 10.50 5.17 -12.57
C PRO A 133 9.78 4.21 -11.61
N HIS A 134 9.68 2.91 -11.94
CA HIS A 134 9.03 1.94 -11.05
C HIS A 134 9.86 1.71 -9.78
N VAL A 135 11.19 1.58 -9.96
CA VAL A 135 12.11 1.46 -8.82
C VAL A 135 12.09 2.74 -7.99
N ALA A 136 12.12 3.92 -8.62
CA ALA A 136 12.06 5.20 -7.91
C ALA A 136 10.76 5.32 -7.09
N ILE A 137 9.61 4.97 -7.66
CA ILE A 137 8.32 5.02 -6.96
C ILE A 137 8.29 4.05 -5.78
N VAL A 138 8.74 2.80 -5.96
CA VAL A 138 8.60 1.76 -4.92
C VAL A 138 9.67 1.89 -3.85
N ALA A 139 10.93 2.11 -4.24
CA ALA A 139 12.07 2.03 -3.32
C ALA A 139 12.48 3.38 -2.72
N ALA A 140 12.29 4.49 -3.44
CA ALA A 140 12.78 5.80 -3.04
C ALA A 140 11.66 6.79 -2.66
N ALA A 141 10.57 6.84 -3.41
CA ALA A 141 9.46 7.77 -3.13
C ALA A 141 8.79 7.50 -1.78
N GLY A 142 8.17 8.52 -1.24
CA GLY A 142 7.34 8.45 -0.05
C GLY A 142 6.22 9.48 -0.08
N ARG A 143 5.38 9.47 0.95
CA ARG A 143 4.26 10.42 1.07
C ARG A 143 4.70 11.89 1.03
N GLY A 144 5.92 12.20 1.45
CA GLY A 144 6.50 13.55 1.38
C GLY A 144 6.77 14.04 -0.04
N ASP A 145 6.90 13.13 -1.01
CA ASP A 145 7.12 13.45 -2.41
C ASP A 145 5.83 13.69 -3.20
N VAL A 146 4.66 13.42 -2.61
CA VAL A 146 3.35 13.67 -3.22
C VAL A 146 3.06 15.16 -3.25
N CYS A 147 2.90 15.72 -4.44
CA CYS A 147 2.55 17.14 -4.59
C CYS A 147 1.07 17.37 -4.91
N HIS A 148 0.44 16.50 -5.70
CA HIS A 148 -0.99 16.59 -5.99
C HIS A 148 -1.66 15.23 -5.93
N VAL A 149 -2.95 15.22 -5.59
CA VAL A 149 -3.82 14.05 -5.67
C VAL A 149 -5.13 14.43 -6.32
N VAL A 150 -5.53 13.66 -7.31
CA VAL A 150 -6.82 13.74 -7.99
C VAL A 150 -7.59 12.47 -7.68
N VAL A 151 -8.85 12.57 -7.30
CA VAL A 151 -9.76 11.46 -7.06
C VAL A 151 -11.04 11.71 -7.86
N HIS A 152 -11.38 10.76 -8.71
CA HIS A 152 -12.56 10.87 -9.58
C HIS A 152 -12.59 12.18 -10.39
N GLY A 153 -11.43 12.62 -10.87
CA GLY A 153 -11.26 13.87 -11.60
C GLY A 153 -11.25 15.15 -10.75
N GLN A 154 -11.43 15.06 -9.44
CA GLN A 154 -11.39 16.20 -8.53
C GLN A 154 -10.04 16.31 -7.83
N VAL A 155 -9.43 17.49 -7.85
CA VAL A 155 -8.18 17.74 -7.12
C VAL A 155 -8.50 17.83 -5.63
N VAL A 156 -8.02 16.84 -4.86
CA VAL A 156 -8.22 16.76 -3.39
C VAL A 156 -6.98 17.18 -2.60
N VAL A 157 -5.80 17.10 -3.22
CA VAL A 157 -4.54 17.66 -2.68
C VAL A 157 -3.88 18.48 -3.78
N ARG A 158 -3.45 19.71 -3.44
CA ARG A 158 -2.69 20.60 -4.31
C ARG A 158 -1.53 21.18 -3.53
N ASP A 159 -0.33 21.16 -4.12
CA ASP A 159 0.89 21.68 -3.50
C ASP A 159 1.09 21.17 -2.06
N ARG A 160 0.85 19.86 -1.86
CA ARG A 160 0.90 19.15 -0.56
C ARG A 160 -0.18 19.58 0.45
N MET A 161 -1.13 20.42 0.04
CA MET A 161 -2.22 20.90 0.88
C MET A 161 -3.52 20.16 0.59
N ALA A 162 -4.12 19.55 1.60
CA ALA A 162 -5.46 18.96 1.49
C ALA A 162 -6.50 20.08 1.29
N LEU A 163 -7.36 19.93 0.26
CA LEU A 163 -8.38 20.93 -0.08
C LEU A 163 -9.75 20.61 0.52
N THR A 164 -9.97 19.37 0.91
CA THR A 164 -11.29 18.88 1.35
C THR A 164 -11.41 18.77 2.87
N ILE A 165 -10.29 18.90 3.60
CA ILE A 165 -10.25 18.83 5.07
C ILE A 165 -9.35 19.93 5.62
N ASP A 166 -9.72 20.46 6.79
CA ASP A 166 -8.82 21.27 7.60
C ASP A 166 -7.95 20.36 8.47
N ALA A 167 -6.75 20.08 8.00
CA ALA A 167 -5.81 19.17 8.68
C ALA A 167 -5.43 19.69 10.08
N HIS A 168 -5.33 21.03 10.27
CA HIS A 168 -5.00 21.62 11.56
C HIS A 168 -6.12 21.40 12.58
N ALA A 169 -7.36 21.66 12.20
CA ALA A 169 -8.53 21.41 13.05
C ALA A 169 -8.68 19.92 13.41
N VAL A 170 -8.34 19.00 12.48
CA VAL A 170 -8.35 17.55 12.76
C VAL A 170 -7.30 17.20 13.81
N VAL A 171 -6.06 17.71 13.69
CA VAL A 171 -4.97 17.48 14.66
C VAL A 171 -5.34 18.04 16.04
N GLU A 172 -5.88 19.28 16.10
CA GLU A 172 -6.33 19.85 17.37
C GLU A 172 -7.41 19.00 18.05
N ARG A 173 -8.39 18.53 17.27
CA ARG A 173 -9.46 17.68 17.79
C ARG A 173 -8.92 16.34 18.31
N ALA A 174 -8.01 15.72 17.59
CA ALA A 174 -7.35 14.48 18.01
C ALA A 174 -6.59 14.68 19.35
N ASN A 175 -5.82 15.77 19.47
CA ASN A 175 -5.11 16.09 20.70
C ASN A 175 -6.03 16.30 21.90
N LYS A 176 -7.21 16.90 21.71
CA LYS A 176 -8.22 17.08 22.77
C LYS A 176 -8.79 15.75 23.28
N LEU A 177 -8.79 14.69 22.46
CA LEU A 177 -9.26 13.36 22.86
C LEU A 177 -8.23 12.56 23.67
N THR A 178 -6.95 12.88 23.52
CA THR A 178 -5.83 12.12 24.11
C THR A 178 -5.97 11.92 25.63
N PRO A 179 -6.28 12.93 26.48
CA PRO A 179 -6.41 12.74 27.92
C PRO A 179 -7.53 11.75 28.31
N ALA A 180 -8.66 11.82 27.59
CA ALA A 180 -9.79 10.92 27.85
C ALA A 180 -9.46 9.47 27.48
N ILE A 181 -8.74 9.28 26.37
CA ILE A 181 -8.28 7.95 25.93
C ILE A 181 -7.29 7.37 26.93
N LEU A 182 -6.28 8.15 27.37
CA LEU A 182 -5.30 7.69 28.35
C LEU A 182 -5.95 7.33 29.68
N ALA A 183 -6.93 8.11 30.14
CA ALA A 183 -7.67 7.82 31.35
C ALA A 183 -8.52 6.52 31.26
N SER A 184 -9.00 6.17 30.06
CA SER A 184 -9.75 4.93 29.83
C SER A 184 -8.85 3.70 29.87
N VAL A 185 -7.63 3.79 29.34
CA VAL A 185 -6.64 2.68 29.32
C VAL A 185 -6.06 2.44 30.72
N ALA A 186 -5.84 3.48 31.51
CA ALA A 186 -5.28 3.37 32.87
C ALA A 186 -6.24 2.70 33.90
N ARG A 187 -7.50 2.46 33.52
CA ARG A 187 -8.51 1.81 34.39
C ARG A 187 -8.60 0.29 34.19
N ASN A 188 -7.88 -0.25 33.23
CA ASN A 188 -7.75 -1.69 32.96
C ASN A 188 -6.37 -2.20 33.36
#